data_f42d2e4fdccff43036009ce5f63481ee
#
_entry.id   f42d2e4fdccff43036009ce5f63481ee
#
_cell.length_a   1.000
_cell.length_b   1.000
_cell.length_c   1.000
_cell.angle_alpha   90.00
_cell.angle_beta   90.00
_cell.angle_gamma   90.00
#
_symmetry.space_group_name_H-M   'P 1'
#
loop_
_entity.id
_entity.type
_entity.pdbx_description
1 polymer ?
#
loop_
_entity_poly.entity_id
_entity_poly.type
_entity_poly.pdbx_seq_one_letter_code
_entity_poly.pdbx_strand_id
1 'polypeptide(L)'
;IELEQKGIVVGIVTGRFYEELDEVIEKLKLREYNGFVASSNGLEIHDFLDGKIKCFTRLSKDEVKELVEEAKKHHMISYVWQNGRYSMFDISFMNGLKKLASAIPFDEHYIKALRETEFEKSISLEVPLYDKVCFAGLPILKLKKSILKQHPEYRFYDVGRLGTELCKKDVGKLEAIQFICRKKNTSIDCVMAFGDNGNDVNLLASCGYGVAMRNGSAQAKKAAKYISDYTNNEQGVLRFINSFFG
;
A
#
# COMPACT_ATOMS: atom_id res chain seq x y z
N ILE A 1 -14.73 -16.99 6.99
CA ILE A 1 -15.18 -17.76 8.18
C ILE A 1 -15.03 -19.26 7.94
N GLU A 2 -15.61 -19.84 6.88
CA GLU A 2 -15.47 -21.28 6.61
C GLU A 2 -14.03 -21.78 6.45
N LEU A 3 -13.17 -21.00 5.81
CA LEU A 3 -11.75 -21.31 5.67
C LEU A 3 -11.03 -21.25 7.02
N GLU A 4 -11.35 -20.25 7.82
CA GLU A 4 -10.77 -20.05 9.14
C GLU A 4 -11.17 -21.16 10.11
N GLN A 5 -12.42 -21.64 10.03
CA GLN A 5 -12.88 -22.81 10.76
C GLN A 5 -12.16 -24.12 10.37
N LYS A 6 -11.62 -24.15 9.14
CA LYS A 6 -10.75 -25.25 8.66
C LYS A 6 -9.27 -25.05 9.02
N GLY A 7 -8.94 -24.03 9.83
CA GLY A 7 -7.58 -23.73 10.27
C GLY A 7 -6.73 -22.94 9.26
N ILE A 8 -7.34 -22.38 8.21
CA ILE A 8 -6.65 -21.50 7.27
C ILE A 8 -6.58 -20.10 7.86
N VAL A 9 -5.38 -19.55 7.96
CA VAL A 9 -5.18 -18.18 8.45
C VAL A 9 -5.53 -17.17 7.34
N VAL A 10 -6.47 -16.28 7.64
CA VAL A 10 -6.88 -15.20 6.76
C VAL A 10 -6.22 -13.88 7.18
N GLY A 11 -5.80 -13.07 6.24
CA GLY A 11 -5.21 -11.78 6.53
C GLY A 11 -5.41 -10.75 5.44
N ILE A 12 -5.23 -9.48 5.81
CA ILE A 12 -5.28 -8.34 4.91
C ILE A 12 -3.87 -7.80 4.73
N VAL A 13 -3.47 -7.53 3.47
CA VAL A 13 -2.21 -6.85 3.13
C VAL A 13 -2.52 -5.69 2.21
N THR A 14 -2.36 -4.45 2.69
CA THR A 14 -2.86 -3.26 2.02
C THR A 14 -1.92 -2.07 2.10
N GLY A 15 -2.04 -1.13 1.16
CA GLY A 15 -1.41 0.19 1.24
C GLY A 15 -2.11 1.17 2.19
N ARG A 16 -3.32 0.86 2.67
CA ARG A 16 -4.05 1.70 3.62
C ARG A 16 -3.40 1.71 4.99
N PHE A 17 -3.67 2.75 5.77
CA PHE A 17 -3.29 2.80 7.18
C PHE A 17 -4.17 1.86 8.02
N TYR A 18 -3.65 1.44 9.17
CA TYR A 18 -4.36 0.49 10.03
C TYR A 18 -5.71 1.04 10.52
N GLU A 19 -5.74 2.32 10.86
CA GLU A 19 -6.92 3.04 11.37
C GLU A 19 -8.10 3.07 10.38
N GLU A 20 -7.85 2.79 9.11
CA GLU A 20 -8.87 2.76 8.05
C GLU A 20 -9.48 1.36 7.86
N LEU A 21 -9.10 0.36 8.64
CA LEU A 21 -9.40 -1.04 8.39
C LEU A 21 -10.38 -1.68 9.38
N ASP A 22 -10.82 -0.98 10.40
CA ASP A 22 -11.67 -1.54 11.46
C ASP A 22 -12.91 -2.25 10.92
N GLU A 23 -13.63 -1.63 9.98
CA GLU A 23 -14.83 -2.24 9.38
C GLU A 23 -14.53 -3.58 8.69
N VAL A 24 -13.42 -3.69 7.98
CA VAL A 24 -13.03 -4.91 7.26
C VAL A 24 -12.52 -5.96 8.24
N ILE A 25 -11.77 -5.57 9.25
CA ILE A 25 -11.28 -6.45 10.33
C ILE A 25 -12.45 -7.12 11.02
N GLU A 26 -13.49 -6.34 11.38
CA GLU A 26 -14.69 -6.85 12.02
C GLU A 26 -15.53 -7.75 11.08
N LYS A 27 -15.74 -7.34 9.83
CA LYS A 27 -16.48 -8.15 8.83
C LYS A 27 -15.84 -9.49 8.57
N LEU A 28 -14.50 -9.54 8.50
CA LEU A 28 -13.75 -10.79 8.31
C LEU A 28 -13.49 -11.52 9.63
N LYS A 29 -13.89 -10.96 10.77
CA LYS A 29 -13.66 -11.52 12.10
C LYS A 29 -12.20 -11.91 12.38
N LEU A 30 -11.26 -11.11 11.85
CA LEU A 30 -9.83 -11.44 11.93
C LEU A 30 -9.31 -11.57 13.35
N ARG A 31 -9.88 -10.81 14.32
CA ARG A 31 -9.52 -10.90 15.74
C ARG A 31 -9.99 -12.22 16.34
N GLU A 32 -11.20 -12.67 15.98
CA GLU A 32 -11.81 -13.90 16.49
C GLU A 32 -11.07 -15.15 16.01
N TYR A 33 -10.61 -15.15 14.74
CA TYR A 33 -9.97 -16.30 14.10
C TYR A 33 -8.44 -16.19 14.00
N ASN A 34 -7.81 -15.34 14.81
CA ASN A 34 -6.36 -15.22 14.87
C ASN A 34 -5.71 -14.87 13.52
N GLY A 35 -6.40 -14.06 12.72
CA GLY A 35 -5.92 -13.52 11.48
C GLY A 35 -4.84 -12.45 11.68
N PHE A 36 -4.53 -11.69 10.64
CA PHE A 36 -3.59 -10.59 10.72
C PHE A 36 -3.94 -9.46 9.75
N VAL A 37 -3.36 -8.29 10.01
CA VAL A 37 -3.39 -7.13 9.10
C VAL A 37 -1.96 -6.64 8.88
N ALA A 38 -1.56 -6.49 7.62
CA ALA A 38 -0.34 -5.81 7.22
C ALA A 38 -0.74 -4.52 6.49
N SER A 39 -0.63 -3.39 7.18
CA SER A 39 -0.99 -2.05 6.71
C SER A 39 0.19 -1.31 6.09
N SER A 40 -0.03 -0.14 5.50
CA SER A 40 1.00 0.72 4.89
C SER A 40 1.96 -0.05 3.96
N ASN A 41 1.41 -0.85 3.02
CA ASN A 41 2.17 -1.77 2.14
C ASN A 41 2.99 -2.83 2.89
N GLY A 42 2.58 -3.22 4.08
CA GLY A 42 3.26 -4.24 4.89
C GLY A 42 4.27 -3.67 5.87
N LEU A 43 4.32 -2.36 6.07
CA LEU A 43 5.18 -1.71 7.05
C LEU A 43 4.87 -2.16 8.48
N GLU A 44 3.58 -2.20 8.81
CA GLU A 44 3.10 -2.54 10.13
C GLU A 44 2.21 -3.78 10.07
N ILE A 45 2.51 -4.77 10.88
CA ILE A 45 1.77 -6.03 10.94
C ILE A 45 1.18 -6.19 12.34
N HIS A 46 -0.14 -6.26 12.40
CA HIS A 46 -0.92 -6.63 13.59
C HIS A 46 -1.29 -8.11 13.48
N ASP A 47 -0.70 -8.95 14.31
CA ASP A 47 -1.04 -10.38 14.38
C ASP A 47 -1.98 -10.60 15.56
N PHE A 48 -3.22 -10.99 15.27
CA PHE A 48 -4.24 -11.17 16.30
C PHE A 48 -4.09 -12.48 17.08
N LEU A 49 -3.21 -13.39 16.67
CA LEU A 49 -2.91 -14.60 17.42
C LEU A 49 -2.27 -14.30 18.79
N ASP A 50 -1.32 -13.38 18.82
CA ASP A 50 -0.59 -13.04 20.05
C ASP A 50 -0.67 -11.56 20.42
N GLY A 51 -1.45 -10.78 19.68
CA GLY A 51 -1.65 -9.35 19.89
C GLY A 51 -0.42 -8.49 19.63
N LYS A 52 0.64 -9.06 19.02
CA LYS A 52 1.89 -8.32 18.78
C LYS A 52 1.84 -7.53 17.49
N ILE A 53 2.47 -6.36 17.56
CA ILE A 53 2.69 -5.48 16.41
C ILE A 53 4.15 -5.57 16.00
N LYS A 54 4.39 -5.88 14.72
CA LYS A 54 5.71 -5.78 14.09
C LYS A 54 5.70 -4.55 13.18
N CYS A 55 6.64 -3.65 13.40
CA CYS A 55 6.91 -2.54 12.49
C CYS A 55 8.27 -2.73 11.81
N PHE A 56 8.32 -2.53 10.50
CA PHE A 56 9.55 -2.46 9.73
C PHE A 56 10.17 -1.05 9.80
N THR A 57 11.20 -0.79 8.99
CA THR A 57 11.94 0.48 9.05
C THR A 57 11.09 1.63 8.50
N ARG A 58 10.81 2.62 9.34
CA ARG A 58 10.15 3.88 8.96
C ARG A 58 11.15 4.91 8.44
N LEU A 59 10.63 5.92 7.77
CA LEU A 59 11.39 7.10 7.36
C LEU A 59 11.53 8.06 8.54
N SER A 60 12.73 8.58 8.75
CA SER A 60 12.95 9.64 9.73
C SER A 60 12.45 11.00 9.21
N LYS A 61 12.29 11.93 10.11
CA LYS A 61 11.91 13.32 9.79
C LYS A 61 12.87 13.98 8.81
N ASP A 62 14.19 13.75 8.97
CA ASP A 62 15.20 14.35 8.10
C ASP A 62 15.17 13.75 6.69
N GLU A 63 14.97 12.43 6.57
CA GLU A 63 14.79 11.78 5.27
C GLU A 63 13.55 12.30 4.55
N VAL A 64 12.42 12.45 5.26
CA VAL A 64 11.20 13.02 4.66
C VAL A 64 11.44 14.44 4.17
N LYS A 65 12.13 15.27 4.96
CA LYS A 65 12.48 16.64 4.58
C LYS A 65 13.33 16.67 3.30
N GLU A 66 14.36 15.85 3.23
CA GLU A 66 15.21 15.73 2.05
C GLU A 66 14.41 15.28 0.81
N LEU A 67 13.55 14.28 0.93
CA LEU A 67 12.70 13.77 -0.13
C LEU A 67 11.70 14.82 -0.64
N VAL A 68 11.12 15.61 0.27
CA VAL A 68 10.20 16.71 -0.09
C VAL A 68 10.96 17.82 -0.81
N GLU A 69 12.17 18.19 -0.36
CA GLU A 69 13.00 19.18 -1.04
C GLU A 69 13.44 18.72 -2.44
N GLU A 70 13.76 17.43 -2.61
CA GLU A 70 14.04 16.87 -3.93
C GLU A 70 12.80 16.90 -4.84
N ALA A 71 11.62 16.58 -4.31
CA ALA A 71 10.37 16.66 -5.07
C ALA A 71 10.05 18.09 -5.53
N LYS A 72 10.32 19.10 -4.71
CA LYS A 72 10.16 20.53 -5.07
C LYS A 72 11.03 20.92 -6.26
N LYS A 73 12.28 20.45 -6.35
CA LYS A 73 13.16 20.70 -7.51
C LYS A 73 12.56 20.14 -8.81
N HIS A 74 11.72 19.13 -8.72
CA HIS A 74 11.00 18.52 -9.85
C HIS A 74 9.57 19.04 -10.01
N HIS A 75 9.16 20.08 -9.28
CA HIS A 75 7.79 20.63 -9.28
C HIS A 75 6.72 19.56 -9.01
N MET A 76 7.03 18.62 -8.12
CA MET A 76 6.10 17.56 -7.69
C MET A 76 5.43 17.96 -6.38
N ILE A 77 4.16 17.63 -6.27
CA ILE A 77 3.46 17.70 -5.00
C ILE A 77 3.93 16.53 -4.14
N SER A 78 4.23 16.81 -2.87
CA SER A 78 4.51 15.77 -1.88
C SER A 78 3.55 15.86 -0.71
N TYR A 79 3.20 14.72 -0.13
CA TYR A 79 2.38 14.65 1.05
C TYR A 79 2.77 13.46 1.93
N VAL A 80 2.52 13.60 3.22
CA VAL A 80 2.72 12.58 4.23
C VAL A 80 1.50 12.47 5.11
N TRP A 81 1.32 11.31 5.73
CA TRP A 81 0.34 11.11 6.78
C TRP A 81 0.96 11.38 8.14
N GLN A 82 0.31 12.24 8.93
CA GLN A 82 0.73 12.53 10.30
C GLN A 82 -0.49 12.94 11.15
N ASN A 83 -0.54 12.47 12.39
CA ASN A 83 -1.58 12.83 13.37
C ASN A 83 -3.02 12.71 12.83
N GLY A 84 -3.32 11.65 12.06
CA GLY A 84 -4.65 11.39 11.53
C GLY A 84 -5.05 12.25 10.33
N ARG A 85 -4.12 12.99 9.73
CA ARG A 85 -4.36 13.84 8.54
C ARG A 85 -3.21 13.77 7.54
N TYR A 86 -3.49 14.17 6.30
CA TYR A 86 -2.46 14.39 5.31
C TYR A 86 -1.91 15.81 5.41
N SER A 87 -0.57 15.95 5.45
CA SER A 87 0.13 17.22 5.30
C SER A 87 0.76 17.29 3.92
N MET A 88 0.45 18.33 3.16
CA MET A 88 0.90 18.51 1.77
C MET A 88 1.92 19.64 1.67
N PHE A 89 2.88 19.44 0.78
CA PHE A 89 3.99 20.37 0.55
C PHE A 89 4.10 20.72 -0.94
N ASP A 90 4.49 21.95 -1.20
CA ASP A 90 4.56 22.63 -2.50
C ASP A 90 3.21 23.03 -3.11
N ILE A 91 2.83 24.26 -2.80
CA ILE A 91 1.54 24.86 -3.16
C ILE A 91 1.61 25.71 -4.43
N SER A 92 2.80 26.08 -4.89
CA SER A 92 2.95 27.04 -5.98
C SER A 92 2.29 26.60 -7.29
N PHE A 93 2.10 25.29 -7.46
CA PHE A 93 1.44 24.69 -8.62
C PHE A 93 -0.06 24.41 -8.43
N MET A 94 -0.57 24.46 -7.20
CA MET A 94 -1.93 23.98 -6.84
C MET A 94 -3.07 24.85 -7.35
N ASN A 95 -2.86 26.15 -7.59
CA ASN A 95 -3.91 27.02 -8.17
C ASN A 95 -4.31 26.60 -9.61
N GLY A 96 -3.38 25.94 -10.34
CA GLY A 96 -3.68 25.30 -11.61
C GLY A 96 -4.30 23.90 -11.47
N LEU A 97 -3.87 23.13 -10.45
CA LEU A 97 -4.32 21.75 -10.24
C LEU A 97 -5.70 21.61 -9.63
N LYS A 98 -6.21 22.58 -8.87
CA LYS A 98 -7.63 22.58 -8.44
C LYS A 98 -8.59 22.50 -9.62
N LYS A 99 -8.22 23.09 -10.77
CA LYS A 99 -8.97 22.94 -12.02
C LYS A 99 -8.71 21.61 -12.74
N LEU A 100 -7.53 21.01 -12.55
CA LEU A 100 -7.15 19.76 -13.19
C LEU A 100 -7.58 18.53 -12.38
N ALA A 101 -7.60 18.61 -11.04
CA ALA A 101 -8.00 17.52 -10.14
C ALA A 101 -9.47 17.09 -10.33
N SER A 102 -10.33 17.97 -10.82
CA SER A 102 -11.69 17.60 -11.22
C SER A 102 -11.77 16.81 -12.54
N ALA A 103 -10.70 16.77 -13.32
CA ALA A 103 -10.64 16.13 -14.64
C ALA A 103 -9.77 14.86 -14.68
N ILE A 104 -9.06 14.53 -13.61
CA ILE A 104 -8.19 13.34 -13.55
C ILE A 104 -8.84 12.32 -12.61
N PRO A 105 -9.04 11.06 -13.03
CA PRO A 105 -9.53 10.01 -12.16
C PRO A 105 -8.44 9.62 -11.15
N PHE A 106 -8.36 10.37 -10.06
CA PHE A 106 -7.68 9.93 -8.85
C PHE A 106 -8.60 8.98 -8.08
N ASP A 107 -7.99 8.04 -7.35
CA ASP A 107 -8.71 7.24 -6.36
C ASP A 107 -9.48 8.20 -5.42
N GLU A 108 -10.74 7.87 -5.09
CA GLU A 108 -11.61 8.69 -4.23
C GLU A 108 -10.94 9.04 -2.90
N HIS A 109 -10.09 8.17 -2.39
CA HIS A 109 -9.30 8.37 -1.18
C HIS A 109 -8.33 9.56 -1.31
N TYR A 110 -7.63 9.69 -2.44
CA TYR A 110 -6.76 10.83 -2.73
C TYR A 110 -7.54 12.13 -2.94
N ILE A 111 -8.72 12.05 -3.56
CA ILE A 111 -9.59 13.23 -3.76
C ILE A 111 -10.12 13.73 -2.41
N LYS A 112 -10.49 12.82 -1.51
CA LYS A 112 -10.91 13.17 -0.16
C LYS A 112 -9.77 13.82 0.62
N ALA A 113 -8.58 13.24 0.61
CA ALA A 113 -7.37 13.82 1.20
C ALA A 113 -7.08 15.22 0.66
N LEU A 114 -7.17 15.44 -0.65
CA LEU A 114 -6.99 16.75 -1.30
C LEU A 114 -8.04 17.79 -0.88
N ARG A 115 -9.27 17.38 -0.59
CA ARG A 115 -10.35 18.28 -0.16
C ARG A 115 -10.27 18.67 1.30
N GLU A 116 -9.81 17.76 2.16
CA GLU A 116 -9.78 17.90 3.62
C GLU A 116 -8.43 18.46 4.12
N THR A 117 -7.41 18.57 3.26
CA THR A 117 -6.06 18.97 3.69
C THR A 117 -5.90 20.48 3.72
N GLU A 118 -5.42 21.00 4.83
CA GLU A 118 -4.86 22.33 4.93
C GLU A 118 -3.48 22.36 4.26
N PHE A 119 -3.28 23.33 3.35
CA PHE A 119 -2.01 23.47 2.64
C PHE A 119 -0.98 24.18 3.51
N GLU A 120 0.11 23.51 3.81
CA GLU A 120 1.22 24.09 4.55
C GLU A 120 2.19 24.81 3.62
N LYS A 121 2.46 26.10 3.87
CA LYS A 121 3.44 26.89 3.12
C LYS A 121 4.88 26.53 3.45
N SER A 122 5.10 25.89 4.60
CA SER A 122 6.40 25.41 5.07
C SER A 122 6.32 23.93 5.38
N ILE A 123 7.45 23.22 5.32
CA ILE A 123 7.50 21.80 5.73
C ILE A 123 7.37 21.74 7.25
N SER A 124 6.15 21.48 7.72
CA SER A 124 5.88 21.21 9.12
C SER A 124 5.73 19.71 9.32
N LEU A 125 6.75 19.08 9.89
CA LEU A 125 6.77 17.65 10.21
C LEU A 125 6.64 17.49 11.72
N GLU A 126 5.49 16.97 12.16
CA GLU A 126 5.11 16.93 13.58
C GLU A 126 5.57 15.65 14.29
N VAL A 127 5.63 14.53 13.55
CA VAL A 127 6.03 13.24 14.12
C VAL A 127 7.49 12.90 13.78
N PRO A 128 8.18 12.10 14.60
CA PRO A 128 9.58 11.76 14.36
C PRO A 128 9.80 10.74 13.24
N LEU A 129 8.80 9.90 12.96
CA LEU A 129 8.87 8.80 11.99
C LEU A 129 7.64 8.78 11.09
N TYR A 130 7.85 8.42 9.84
CA TYR A 130 6.84 8.40 8.78
C TYR A 130 6.82 7.03 8.09
N ASP A 131 5.66 6.57 7.74
CA ASP A 131 5.47 5.30 7.04
C ASP A 131 5.93 5.40 5.59
N LYS A 132 5.55 6.47 4.92
CA LYS A 132 5.81 6.71 3.50
C LYS A 132 5.73 8.21 3.18
N VAL A 133 6.36 8.57 2.05
CA VAL A 133 6.14 9.87 1.39
C VAL A 133 5.46 9.61 0.06
N CYS A 134 4.41 10.36 -0.22
CA CYS A 134 3.67 10.27 -1.46
C CYS A 134 3.99 11.45 -2.36
N PHE A 135 4.08 11.20 -3.66
CA PHE A 135 4.36 12.21 -4.67
C PHE A 135 3.32 12.16 -5.78
N ALA A 136 2.94 13.34 -6.29
CA ALA A 136 2.03 13.46 -7.42
C ALA A 136 2.50 14.51 -8.42
N GLY A 137 2.45 14.18 -9.71
CA GLY A 137 2.82 15.08 -10.80
C GLY A 137 3.35 14.36 -12.04
N LEU A 138 3.60 15.13 -13.11
CA LEU A 138 4.01 14.57 -14.40
C LEU A 138 5.45 14.04 -14.45
N PRO A 139 6.50 14.69 -13.85
CA PRO A 139 7.86 14.19 -14.00
C PRO A 139 8.24 13.06 -13.02
N ILE A 140 7.28 12.21 -12.69
CA ILE A 140 7.43 11.10 -11.72
C ILE A 140 8.66 10.22 -11.99
N LEU A 141 8.92 9.89 -13.25
CA LEU A 141 10.07 9.05 -13.63
C LEU A 141 11.41 9.75 -13.40
N LYS A 142 11.45 11.09 -13.58
CA LYS A 142 12.66 11.87 -13.29
C LYS A 142 12.93 11.92 -11.80
N LEU A 143 11.90 12.16 -10.99
CA LEU A 143 12.00 12.14 -9.54
C LEU A 143 12.49 10.77 -9.02
N LYS A 144 11.85 9.68 -9.44
CA LYS A 144 12.27 8.32 -9.07
C LYS A 144 13.73 8.06 -9.40
N LYS A 145 14.16 8.42 -10.61
CA LYS A 145 15.55 8.24 -11.05
C LYS A 145 16.53 9.06 -10.22
N SER A 146 16.17 10.32 -9.90
CA SER A 146 17.00 11.19 -9.06
C SER A 146 17.17 10.62 -7.66
N ILE A 147 16.08 10.27 -7.00
CA ILE A 147 16.11 9.71 -5.63
C ILE A 147 16.85 8.37 -5.60
N LEU A 148 16.51 7.40 -6.46
CA LEU A 148 17.12 6.07 -6.43
C LEU A 148 18.61 6.07 -6.79
N LYS A 149 19.10 7.09 -7.48
CA LYS A 149 20.55 7.25 -7.74
C LYS A 149 21.33 7.56 -6.47
N GLN A 150 20.73 8.32 -5.56
CA GLN A 150 21.36 8.75 -4.31
C GLN A 150 21.02 7.81 -3.15
N HIS A 151 19.83 7.23 -3.17
CA HIS A 151 19.22 6.46 -2.10
C HIS A 151 18.66 5.12 -2.62
N PRO A 152 19.50 4.13 -2.94
CA PRO A 152 19.07 2.83 -3.44
C PRO A 152 18.33 1.97 -2.39
N GLU A 153 18.33 2.41 -1.13
CA GLU A 153 17.59 1.80 -0.02
C GLU A 153 16.09 2.11 -0.02
N TYR A 154 15.60 2.95 -0.93
CA TYR A 154 14.17 3.23 -1.07
C TYR A 154 13.50 2.38 -2.14
N ARG A 155 12.20 2.29 -2.04
CA ARG A 155 11.31 1.61 -2.98
C ARG A 155 10.13 2.51 -3.32
N PHE A 156 9.71 2.46 -4.57
CA PHE A 156 8.53 3.17 -5.05
C PHE A 156 7.41 2.20 -5.42
N TYR A 157 6.19 2.57 -5.06
CA TYR A 157 4.96 1.95 -5.52
C TYR A 157 4.13 2.96 -6.32
N ASP A 158 3.75 2.62 -7.55
CA ASP A 158 2.95 3.50 -8.38
C ASP A 158 1.49 3.46 -7.93
N VAL A 159 0.87 4.65 -7.86
CA VAL A 159 -0.51 4.87 -7.49
C VAL A 159 -1.17 5.65 -8.61
N GLY A 160 -2.00 4.98 -9.39
CA GLY A 160 -2.55 5.56 -10.60
C GLY A 160 -1.50 5.95 -11.63
N ARG A 161 -1.80 6.93 -12.48
CA ARG A 161 -0.89 7.39 -13.55
C ARG A 161 0.09 8.48 -13.12
N LEU A 162 -0.26 9.25 -12.11
CA LEU A 162 0.45 10.47 -11.71
C LEU A 162 0.90 10.47 -10.27
N GLY A 163 0.70 9.37 -9.54
CA GLY A 163 1.05 9.21 -8.14
C GLY A 163 2.09 8.12 -7.92
N THR A 164 2.88 8.28 -6.87
CA THR A 164 3.78 7.23 -6.39
C THR A 164 4.00 7.38 -4.89
N GLU A 165 4.16 6.27 -4.20
CA GLU A 165 4.52 6.21 -2.79
C GLU A 165 5.96 5.72 -2.66
N LEU A 166 6.72 6.31 -1.73
CA LEU A 166 8.08 5.91 -1.39
C LEU A 166 8.13 5.43 0.05
N CYS A 167 8.78 4.30 0.27
CA CYS A 167 9.10 3.74 1.58
C CYS A 167 10.49 3.10 1.58
N LYS A 168 10.93 2.57 2.71
CA LYS A 168 12.15 1.78 2.81
C LYS A 168 12.02 0.48 2.01
N LYS A 169 13.15 -0.04 1.52
CA LYS A 169 13.20 -1.22 0.64
C LYS A 169 12.79 -2.52 1.32
N ASP A 170 12.95 -2.58 2.64
CA ASP A 170 12.53 -3.72 3.48
C ASP A 170 11.01 -3.73 3.75
N VAL A 171 10.29 -2.67 3.34
CA VAL A 171 8.83 -2.57 3.44
C VAL A 171 8.19 -3.06 2.15
N GLY A 172 7.31 -4.05 2.25
CA GLY A 172 6.58 -4.57 1.11
C GLY A 172 5.57 -5.64 1.51
N LYS A 173 4.56 -5.83 0.67
CA LYS A 173 3.53 -6.86 0.90
C LYS A 173 4.13 -8.27 0.95
N LEU A 174 5.13 -8.55 0.12
CA LEU A 174 5.85 -9.82 0.13
C LEU A 174 6.63 -10.00 1.45
N GLU A 175 7.39 -8.99 1.86
CA GLU A 175 8.18 -9.00 3.08
C GLU A 175 7.32 -9.24 4.33
N ALA A 176 6.12 -8.62 4.35
CA ALA A 176 5.14 -8.83 5.41
C ALA A 176 4.65 -10.30 5.45
N ILE A 177 4.26 -10.86 4.30
CA ILE A 177 3.80 -12.24 4.24
C ILE A 177 4.92 -13.23 4.57
N GLN A 178 6.15 -12.98 4.13
CA GLN A 178 7.31 -13.80 4.51
C GLN A 178 7.56 -13.78 6.02
N PHE A 179 7.36 -12.62 6.67
CA PHE A 179 7.42 -12.53 8.13
C PHE A 179 6.33 -13.38 8.79
N ILE A 180 5.08 -13.29 8.33
CA ILE A 180 3.96 -14.09 8.84
C ILE A 180 4.21 -15.59 8.61
N CYS A 181 4.69 -15.98 7.44
CA CYS A 181 5.02 -17.38 7.14
C CYS A 181 6.05 -17.94 8.12
N ARG A 182 7.15 -17.22 8.36
CA ARG A 182 8.16 -17.61 9.35
C ARG A 182 7.58 -17.72 10.75
N LYS A 183 6.77 -16.77 11.17
CA LYS A 183 6.14 -16.75 12.49
C LYS A 183 5.18 -17.91 12.70
N LYS A 184 4.44 -18.29 11.66
CA LYS A 184 3.46 -19.38 11.69
C LYS A 184 4.05 -20.73 11.23
N ASN A 185 5.38 -20.82 11.05
CA ASN A 185 6.10 -22.01 10.60
C ASN A 185 5.50 -22.65 9.34
N THR A 186 5.21 -21.83 8.34
CA THR A 186 4.67 -22.25 7.03
C THR A 186 5.52 -21.71 5.89
N SER A 187 5.35 -22.29 4.68
CA SER A 187 6.02 -21.82 3.47
C SER A 187 5.16 -20.81 2.73
N ILE A 188 5.80 -19.89 2.00
CA ILE A 188 5.14 -18.98 1.06
C ILE A 188 4.45 -19.75 -0.07
N ASP A 189 4.87 -20.98 -0.37
CA ASP A 189 4.25 -21.85 -1.34
C ASP A 189 2.84 -22.34 -0.90
N CYS A 190 2.56 -22.25 0.40
CA CYS A 190 1.23 -22.56 0.97
C CYS A 190 0.31 -21.33 1.01
N VAL A 191 0.76 -20.19 0.52
CA VAL A 191 0.00 -18.92 0.56
C VAL A 191 -0.79 -18.73 -0.73
N MET A 192 -2.10 -18.48 -0.60
CA MET A 192 -2.95 -17.93 -1.64
C MET A 192 -3.07 -16.42 -1.42
N ALA A 193 -2.66 -15.62 -2.40
CA ALA A 193 -2.72 -14.18 -2.35
C ALA A 193 -3.50 -13.62 -3.53
N PHE A 194 -4.37 -12.63 -3.26
CA PHE A 194 -5.12 -11.91 -4.28
C PHE A 194 -4.60 -10.48 -4.40
N GLY A 195 -4.52 -9.96 -5.62
CA GLY A 195 -4.05 -8.61 -5.86
C GLY A 195 -4.44 -8.10 -7.24
N ASP A 196 -4.31 -6.79 -7.44
CA ASP A 196 -4.72 -6.12 -8.68
C ASP A 196 -3.74 -5.05 -9.17
N ASN A 197 -2.79 -4.63 -8.32
CA ASN A 197 -1.95 -3.46 -8.60
C ASN A 197 -0.43 -3.75 -8.56
N GLY A 198 0.36 -2.71 -8.83
CA GLY A 198 1.82 -2.80 -8.89
C GLY A 198 2.48 -3.19 -7.57
N ASN A 199 1.90 -2.81 -6.43
CA ASN A 199 2.39 -3.19 -5.10
C ASN A 199 2.11 -4.66 -4.74
N ASP A 200 1.26 -5.37 -5.51
CA ASP A 200 0.98 -6.80 -5.36
C ASP A 200 1.93 -7.70 -6.15
N VAL A 201 2.61 -7.16 -7.17
CA VAL A 201 3.39 -7.90 -8.16
C VAL A 201 4.35 -8.90 -7.53
N ASN A 202 5.17 -8.43 -6.56
CA ASN A 202 6.17 -9.29 -5.93
C ASN A 202 5.51 -10.39 -5.08
N LEU A 203 4.42 -10.08 -4.38
CA LEU A 203 3.67 -11.04 -3.59
C LEU A 203 3.03 -12.10 -4.49
N LEU A 204 2.32 -11.69 -5.55
CA LEU A 204 1.68 -12.60 -6.50
C LEU A 204 2.65 -13.53 -7.20
N ALA A 205 3.84 -13.03 -7.56
CA ALA A 205 4.89 -13.83 -8.19
C ALA A 205 5.50 -14.88 -7.25
N SER A 206 5.58 -14.56 -5.95
CA SER A 206 6.30 -15.38 -4.96
C SER A 206 5.42 -16.40 -4.24
N CYS A 207 4.12 -16.15 -4.11
CA CYS A 207 3.20 -17.06 -3.46
C CYS A 207 2.96 -18.35 -4.26
N GLY A 208 2.67 -19.45 -3.56
CA GLY A 208 2.26 -20.70 -4.19
C GLY A 208 1.02 -20.53 -5.07
N TYR A 209 0.08 -19.69 -4.65
CA TYR A 209 -1.18 -19.42 -5.34
C TYR A 209 -1.40 -17.90 -5.47
N GLY A 210 -0.56 -17.23 -6.28
CA GLY A 210 -0.76 -15.81 -6.60
C GLY A 210 -1.88 -15.63 -7.62
N VAL A 211 -2.93 -14.91 -7.27
CA VAL A 211 -4.14 -14.71 -8.09
C VAL A 211 -4.31 -13.23 -8.41
N ALA A 212 -4.24 -12.86 -9.67
CA ALA A 212 -4.57 -11.51 -10.12
C ALA A 212 -6.08 -11.39 -10.38
N MET A 213 -6.68 -10.27 -9.98
CA MET A 213 -8.08 -10.00 -10.29
C MET A 213 -8.27 -9.72 -11.79
N ARG A 214 -9.46 -10.03 -12.37
CA ARG A 214 -9.76 -9.79 -13.79
C ARG A 214 -9.53 -8.34 -14.21
N ASN A 215 -9.87 -7.38 -13.36
CA ASN A 215 -9.64 -5.96 -13.59
C ASN A 215 -8.25 -5.47 -13.13
N GLY A 216 -7.37 -6.36 -12.70
CA GLY A 216 -6.02 -6.01 -12.29
C GLY A 216 -5.14 -5.48 -13.42
N SER A 217 -4.07 -4.80 -13.07
CA SER A 217 -3.08 -4.25 -13.98
C SER A 217 -2.40 -5.35 -14.81
N ALA A 218 -1.89 -4.98 -15.99
CA ALA A 218 -1.13 -5.93 -16.82
C ALA A 218 0.09 -6.52 -16.09
N GLN A 219 0.72 -5.74 -15.21
CA GLN A 219 1.86 -6.19 -14.41
C GLN A 219 1.44 -7.22 -13.36
N ALA A 220 0.34 -6.99 -12.63
CA ALA A 220 -0.19 -7.95 -11.67
C ALA A 220 -0.60 -9.26 -12.35
N LYS A 221 -1.31 -9.20 -13.48
CA LYS A 221 -1.69 -10.38 -14.26
C LYS A 221 -0.50 -11.17 -14.81
N LYS A 222 0.55 -10.48 -15.24
CA LYS A 222 1.78 -11.14 -15.73
C LYS A 222 2.55 -11.84 -14.63
N ALA A 223 2.49 -11.30 -13.40
CA ALA A 223 3.22 -11.84 -12.26
C ALA A 223 2.49 -13.01 -11.58
N ALA A 224 1.17 -13.01 -11.63
CA ALA A 224 0.34 -14.00 -10.97
C ALA A 224 0.39 -15.37 -11.67
N LYS A 225 0.23 -16.44 -10.89
CA LYS A 225 0.07 -17.83 -11.41
C LYS A 225 -1.35 -18.08 -11.92
N TYR A 226 -2.33 -17.37 -11.39
CA TYR A 226 -3.75 -17.51 -11.73
C TYR A 226 -4.36 -16.13 -12.00
N ILE A 227 -5.38 -16.09 -12.82
CA ILE A 227 -6.20 -14.90 -13.05
C ILE A 227 -7.64 -15.26 -12.71
N SER A 228 -8.27 -14.46 -11.84
CA SER A 228 -9.69 -14.64 -11.52
C SER A 228 -10.56 -14.27 -12.72
N ASP A 229 -11.58 -15.06 -13.00
CA ASP A 229 -12.59 -14.77 -14.04
C ASP A 229 -13.48 -13.57 -13.69
N TYR A 230 -13.37 -13.09 -12.45
CA TYR A 230 -14.21 -12.02 -11.90
C TYR A 230 -13.36 -10.85 -11.38
N THR A 231 -13.96 -9.67 -11.36
CA THR A 231 -13.40 -8.47 -10.76
C THR A 231 -13.56 -8.48 -9.24
N ASN A 232 -12.86 -7.58 -8.55
CA ASN A 232 -13.05 -7.35 -7.12
C ASN A 232 -14.52 -6.94 -6.80
N ASN A 233 -15.20 -6.22 -7.69
CA ASN A 233 -16.60 -5.78 -7.50
C ASN A 233 -17.62 -6.90 -7.76
N GLU A 234 -17.21 -8.00 -8.37
CA GLU A 234 -18.05 -9.16 -8.67
C GLU A 234 -17.82 -10.31 -7.68
N GLN A 235 -17.34 -10.02 -6.48
CA GLN A 235 -16.97 -11.00 -5.47
C GLN A 235 -15.89 -12.00 -5.97
N GLY A 236 -14.97 -11.53 -6.81
CA GLY A 236 -14.01 -12.39 -7.51
C GLY A 236 -13.12 -13.22 -6.58
N VAL A 237 -12.74 -12.70 -5.41
CA VAL A 237 -12.00 -13.46 -4.40
C VAL A 237 -12.82 -14.66 -3.91
N LEU A 238 -14.06 -14.43 -3.47
CA LEU A 238 -14.93 -15.47 -2.96
C LEU A 238 -15.22 -16.54 -4.02
N ARG A 239 -15.56 -16.10 -5.25
CA ARG A 239 -15.84 -17.02 -6.36
C ARG A 239 -14.63 -17.86 -6.74
N PHE A 240 -13.44 -17.28 -6.77
CA PHE A 240 -12.22 -18.02 -7.03
C PHE A 240 -11.95 -19.06 -5.93
N ILE A 241 -12.07 -18.68 -4.67
CA ILE A 241 -11.89 -19.58 -3.53
C ILE A 241 -12.87 -20.76 -3.62
N ASN A 242 -14.14 -20.49 -3.89
CA ASN A 242 -15.16 -21.54 -4.00
C ASN A 242 -14.89 -22.50 -5.18
N SER A 243 -14.40 -21.99 -6.31
CA SER A 243 -14.04 -22.86 -7.44
C SER A 243 -12.75 -23.65 -7.21
N PHE A 244 -11.88 -23.20 -6.31
CA PHE A 244 -10.60 -23.83 -6.02
C PHE A 244 -10.71 -24.93 -4.94
N PHE A 245 -11.56 -24.73 -3.93
CA PHE A 245 -11.73 -25.62 -2.79
C PHE A 245 -13.05 -26.44 -2.82
N GLY A 246 -13.98 -26.12 -3.71
CA GLY A 246 -15.23 -26.86 -3.96
C GLY A 246 -15.01 -27.88 -5.02
#